data_bc24d3e043212744722ecdd35e63136f
#
_entry.id   bc24d3e043212744722ecdd35e63136f
#
_cell.length_a   1.000
_cell.length_b   1.000
_cell.length_c   1.000
_cell.angle_alpha   90.00
_cell.angle_beta   90.00
_cell.angle_gamma   90.00
#
_symmetry.space_group_name_H-M   'P 1'
#
loop_
_entity.id
_entity.type
_entity.pdbx_description
1 polymer ?
#
loop_
_entity_poly.entity_id
_entity_poly.type
_entity_poly.pdbx_seq_one_letter_code
_entity_poly.pdbx_strand_id
1 'polypeptide(L)'
;MINKIVAVQGNHPSKLNPLTDTSVFLANEIQSKKYKIFYYDPKDLSVVNSKVTAKGFFIKFNYNNKKFYKITKKQNLDLTKCKFILIRQDPPFNLEYISTTYILDTIKTKVKIINNPTAVRNISEKLYSSKYQKYMPATIFTQNTDEIKKFFKKNKKVILKPIHSFSGNDIHLLIKFNSKLVNKFIKKHDHIMCQKFLPKISKGDKRVFIINGKVCGAISRIPKKGSILSNMSKGAKPTNIKLTSKEIKISKLIAKDLKKENIFFAGIDFIDKKLNGDINVTSPTGLKTLYDLSGKNLAKTFWKELKA
;
A
#
# COMPACT_ATOMS: atom_id res chain seq x y z
N MET A 1 -0.92 25.24 -22.89
CA MET A 1 -1.77 24.97 -21.69
C MET A 1 -1.34 23.64 -21.07
N ILE A 2 -0.93 23.63 -19.82
CA ILE A 2 -0.55 22.40 -19.12
C ILE A 2 -1.82 21.54 -18.96
N ASN A 3 -1.80 20.35 -19.54
CA ASN A 3 -2.95 19.43 -19.44
C ASN A 3 -3.22 19.04 -17.98
N LYS A 4 -4.30 19.55 -17.39
CA LYS A 4 -4.74 19.22 -16.02
C LYS A 4 -5.46 17.85 -15.99
N ILE A 5 -4.73 16.78 -16.38
CA ILE A 5 -5.23 15.41 -16.35
C ILE A 5 -4.44 14.61 -15.31
N VAL A 6 -5.16 13.92 -14.43
CA VAL A 6 -4.62 12.88 -13.53
C VAL A 6 -5.15 11.54 -14.01
N ALA A 7 -4.27 10.65 -14.43
CA ALA A 7 -4.65 9.27 -14.71
C ALA A 7 -4.55 8.42 -13.43
N VAL A 8 -5.52 7.56 -13.20
CA VAL A 8 -5.55 6.60 -12.09
C VAL A 8 -5.60 5.20 -12.67
N GLN A 9 -4.53 4.43 -12.48
CA GLN A 9 -4.46 3.01 -12.79
C GLN A 9 -4.99 2.23 -11.59
N GLY A 10 -6.09 1.51 -11.74
CA GLY A 10 -6.67 0.77 -10.62
C GLY A 10 -7.92 -0.02 -10.99
N ASN A 11 -8.49 -0.70 -10.01
CA ASN A 11 -9.70 -1.50 -10.19
C ASN A 11 -10.88 -0.60 -10.58
N HIS A 12 -11.80 -1.15 -11.38
CA HIS A 12 -12.99 -0.39 -11.81
C HIS A 12 -13.72 0.24 -10.61
N PRO A 13 -14.15 1.51 -10.69
CA PRO A 13 -14.76 2.22 -9.57
C PRO A 13 -15.96 1.54 -8.92
N SER A 14 -16.70 0.71 -9.67
CA SER A 14 -17.82 -0.07 -9.12
C SER A 14 -17.41 -1.10 -8.05
N LYS A 15 -16.11 -1.45 -7.99
CA LYS A 15 -15.55 -2.39 -7.00
C LYS A 15 -14.97 -1.68 -5.78
N LEU A 16 -14.96 -0.34 -5.78
CA LEU A 16 -14.38 0.46 -4.71
C LEU A 16 -15.43 0.83 -3.66
N ASN A 17 -15.00 0.89 -2.41
CA ASN A 17 -15.83 1.44 -1.34
C ASN A 17 -15.46 2.93 -1.15
N PRO A 18 -16.34 3.89 -1.53
CA PRO A 18 -16.03 5.31 -1.44
C PRO A 18 -15.73 5.79 -0.02
N LEU A 19 -16.27 5.13 1.00
CA LEU A 19 -16.07 5.52 2.40
C LEU A 19 -14.67 5.19 2.93
N THR A 20 -13.92 4.31 2.26
CA THR A 20 -12.61 3.86 2.73
C THR A 20 -11.51 3.95 1.69
N ASP A 21 -11.87 4.04 0.40
CA ASP A 21 -10.91 4.01 -0.69
C ASP A 21 -10.07 5.29 -0.79
N THR A 22 -8.77 5.12 -0.76
CA THR A 22 -7.80 6.22 -0.84
C THR A 22 -7.71 6.81 -2.24
N SER A 23 -7.92 6.01 -3.30
CA SER A 23 -7.83 6.48 -4.69
C SER A 23 -8.99 7.42 -5.00
N VAL A 24 -10.19 7.05 -4.54
CA VAL A 24 -11.38 7.92 -4.65
C VAL A 24 -11.17 9.20 -3.85
N PHE A 25 -10.61 9.11 -2.63
CA PHE A 25 -10.37 10.29 -1.79
C PHE A 25 -9.34 11.26 -2.40
N LEU A 26 -8.25 10.73 -2.96
CA LEU A 26 -7.25 11.52 -3.69
C LEU A 26 -7.84 12.17 -4.95
N ALA A 27 -8.60 11.40 -5.75
CA ALA A 27 -9.20 11.87 -6.98
C ALA A 27 -10.26 12.96 -6.73
N ASN A 28 -11.10 12.80 -5.71
CA ASN A 28 -12.10 13.80 -5.34
C ASN A 28 -11.45 15.13 -4.91
N GLU A 29 -10.36 15.07 -4.14
CA GLU A 29 -9.64 16.27 -3.70
C GLU A 29 -9.02 17.04 -4.88
N ILE A 30 -8.38 16.37 -5.84
CA ILE A 30 -7.73 17.06 -6.96
C ILE A 30 -8.75 17.59 -7.99
N GLN A 31 -9.93 17.00 -8.05
CA GLN A 31 -11.03 17.43 -8.87
C GLN A 31 -11.48 18.86 -8.49
N SER A 32 -11.43 19.21 -7.19
CA SER A 32 -11.73 20.58 -6.72
C SER A 32 -10.76 21.63 -7.28
N LYS A 33 -9.57 21.23 -7.70
CA LYS A 33 -8.56 22.07 -8.36
C LYS A 33 -8.70 22.08 -9.89
N LYS A 34 -9.86 21.69 -10.42
CA LYS A 34 -10.18 21.66 -11.86
C LYS A 34 -9.33 20.66 -12.68
N TYR A 35 -8.77 19.62 -12.06
CA TYR A 35 -8.17 18.52 -12.78
C TYR A 35 -9.24 17.54 -13.28
N LYS A 36 -9.05 17.02 -14.50
CA LYS A 36 -9.86 15.93 -15.07
C LYS A 36 -9.25 14.60 -14.61
N ILE A 37 -10.09 13.68 -14.16
CA ILE A 37 -9.65 12.33 -13.78
C ILE A 37 -9.88 11.38 -14.94
N PHE A 38 -8.83 10.75 -15.41
CA PHE A 38 -8.88 9.64 -16.35
C PHE A 38 -8.63 8.33 -15.58
N TYR A 39 -9.54 7.37 -15.69
CA TYR A 39 -9.46 6.12 -14.95
C TYR A 39 -9.33 4.94 -15.92
N TYR A 40 -8.43 4.00 -15.65
CA TYR A 40 -8.23 2.82 -16.48
C TYR A 40 -7.82 1.59 -15.66
N ASP A 41 -8.21 0.41 -16.14
CA ASP A 41 -7.76 -0.87 -15.58
C ASP A 41 -6.32 -1.16 -16.09
N PRO A 42 -5.41 -1.72 -15.25
CA PRO A 42 -4.08 -2.14 -15.70
C PRO A 42 -4.06 -2.97 -17.00
N LYS A 43 -5.08 -3.78 -17.23
CA LYS A 43 -5.25 -4.60 -18.44
C LYS A 43 -5.41 -3.81 -19.73
N ASP A 44 -5.89 -2.58 -19.60
CA ASP A 44 -6.12 -1.68 -20.73
C ASP A 44 -4.90 -0.83 -21.10
N LEU A 45 -3.76 -1.02 -20.38
CA LEU A 45 -2.50 -0.35 -20.66
C LEU A 45 -1.81 -1.03 -21.85
N SER A 46 -1.35 -0.24 -22.80
CA SER A 46 -0.73 -0.73 -24.05
C SER A 46 0.42 0.13 -24.49
N VAL A 47 1.38 -0.47 -25.17
CA VAL A 47 2.43 0.22 -25.94
C VAL A 47 2.14 0.00 -27.43
N VAL A 48 1.81 1.07 -28.14
CA VAL A 48 1.51 1.01 -29.57
C VAL A 48 2.35 2.06 -30.28
N ASN A 49 3.20 1.66 -31.21
CA ASN A 49 4.10 2.53 -31.96
C ASN A 49 4.87 3.49 -31.03
N SER A 50 5.52 2.94 -30.01
CA SER A 50 6.30 3.67 -28.98
C SER A 50 5.49 4.67 -28.14
N LYS A 51 4.17 4.65 -28.21
CA LYS A 51 3.28 5.45 -27.36
C LYS A 51 2.66 4.57 -26.29
N VAL A 52 2.70 5.03 -25.04
CA VAL A 52 2.00 4.38 -23.93
C VAL A 52 0.59 4.95 -23.85
N THR A 53 -0.39 4.11 -24.13
CA THR A 53 -1.80 4.47 -24.14
C THR A 53 -2.61 3.58 -23.20
N ALA A 54 -3.77 4.04 -22.77
CA ALA A 54 -4.71 3.22 -22.05
C ALA A 54 -6.15 3.45 -22.54
N LYS A 55 -6.89 2.36 -22.75
CA LYS A 55 -8.36 2.44 -22.87
C LYS A 55 -8.94 2.70 -21.50
N GLY A 56 -9.81 3.70 -21.38
CA GLY A 56 -10.36 4.07 -20.10
C GLY A 56 -11.45 5.11 -20.25
N PHE A 57 -11.71 5.84 -19.20
CA PHE A 57 -12.77 6.84 -19.19
C PHE A 57 -12.46 8.03 -18.30
N PHE A 58 -12.96 9.19 -18.68
CA PHE A 58 -13.05 10.33 -17.79
C PHE A 58 -14.18 10.13 -16.80
N ILE A 59 -13.92 10.49 -15.54
CA ILE A 59 -14.82 10.24 -14.42
C ILE A 59 -14.90 11.46 -13.50
N LYS A 60 -16.05 11.68 -12.91
CA LYS A 60 -16.26 12.62 -11.81
C LYS A 60 -16.69 11.84 -10.57
N PHE A 61 -16.04 12.11 -9.43
CA PHE A 61 -16.42 11.57 -8.13
C PHE A 61 -17.29 12.55 -7.36
N ASN A 62 -18.27 12.04 -6.64
CA ASN A 62 -19.14 12.83 -5.77
C ASN A 62 -19.63 11.97 -4.59
N TYR A 63 -19.12 12.25 -3.38
CA TYR A 63 -19.47 11.51 -2.18
C TYR A 63 -20.93 11.72 -1.72
N ASN A 64 -21.57 12.80 -2.13
CA ASN A 64 -22.91 13.15 -1.68
C ASN A 64 -24.03 12.43 -2.44
N ASN A 65 -23.70 11.67 -3.47
CA ASN A 65 -24.70 10.96 -4.28
C ASN A 65 -24.71 9.46 -3.96
N LYS A 66 -25.89 8.84 -4.04
CA LYS A 66 -26.04 7.38 -3.95
C LYS A 66 -25.08 6.65 -4.91
N LYS A 67 -24.85 7.22 -6.11
CA LYS A 67 -23.86 6.79 -7.08
C LYS A 67 -22.66 7.73 -7.00
N PHE A 68 -21.64 7.34 -6.25
CA PHE A 68 -20.48 8.19 -5.91
C PHE A 68 -19.57 8.57 -7.09
N TYR A 69 -19.84 8.09 -8.31
CA TYR A 69 -19.11 8.46 -9.53
C TYR A 69 -20.01 8.52 -10.75
N LYS A 70 -19.58 9.33 -11.74
CA LYS A 70 -20.19 9.43 -13.08
C LYS A 70 -19.11 9.34 -14.14
N ILE A 71 -19.21 8.36 -15.04
CA ILE A 71 -18.39 8.28 -16.25
C ILE A 71 -18.90 9.34 -17.23
N THR A 72 -17.99 10.17 -17.76
CA THR A 72 -18.36 11.28 -18.66
C THR A 72 -17.96 11.03 -20.10
N LYS A 73 -16.85 10.33 -20.35
CA LYS A 73 -16.37 10.02 -21.69
C LYS A 73 -15.47 8.80 -21.67
N LYS A 74 -15.69 7.84 -22.56
CA LYS A 74 -14.77 6.71 -22.80
C LYS A 74 -13.83 7.06 -23.97
N GLN A 75 -12.53 6.74 -23.85
CA GLN A 75 -11.57 6.92 -24.94
C GLN A 75 -10.28 6.15 -24.70
N ASN A 76 -9.46 6.05 -25.74
CA ASN A 76 -8.04 5.70 -25.60
C ASN A 76 -7.24 6.99 -25.40
N LEU A 77 -6.40 7.05 -24.35
CA LEU A 77 -5.62 8.23 -24.00
C LEU A 77 -4.12 7.93 -24.06
N ASP A 78 -3.37 8.78 -24.75
CA ASP A 78 -1.91 8.82 -24.61
C ASP A 78 -1.56 9.35 -23.22
N LEU A 79 -0.94 8.50 -22.41
CA LEU A 79 -0.67 8.79 -20.99
C LEU A 79 0.40 9.88 -20.80
N THR A 80 1.21 10.18 -21.82
CA THR A 80 2.15 11.32 -21.75
C THR A 80 1.45 12.67 -21.71
N LYS A 81 0.16 12.73 -22.09
CA LYS A 81 -0.67 13.93 -21.97
C LYS A 81 -1.16 14.19 -20.54
N CYS A 82 -0.95 13.25 -19.60
CA CYS A 82 -1.30 13.44 -18.20
C CYS A 82 -0.22 14.25 -17.47
N LYS A 83 -0.62 15.04 -16.48
CA LYS A 83 0.32 15.68 -15.56
C LYS A 83 0.82 14.69 -14.49
N PHE A 84 -0.07 13.82 -14.04
CA PHE A 84 0.23 12.79 -13.05
C PHE A 84 -0.41 11.46 -13.45
N ILE A 85 0.27 10.36 -13.10
CA ILE A 85 -0.29 9.01 -13.12
C ILE A 85 -0.19 8.44 -11.69
N LEU A 86 -1.28 7.99 -11.13
CA LEU A 86 -1.32 7.30 -9.84
C LEU A 86 -1.42 5.79 -10.10
N ILE A 87 -0.42 5.03 -9.67
CA ILE A 87 -0.50 3.57 -9.64
C ILE A 87 -1.27 3.21 -8.38
N ARG A 88 -2.53 2.80 -8.54
CA ARG A 88 -3.45 2.49 -7.45
C ARG A 88 -4.12 1.13 -7.62
N GLN A 89 -3.60 0.31 -8.54
CA GLN A 89 -4.03 -1.10 -8.65
C GLN A 89 -3.71 -1.85 -7.36
N ASP A 90 -4.65 -2.69 -6.95
CA ASP A 90 -4.43 -3.56 -5.80
C ASP A 90 -3.42 -4.65 -6.13
N PRO A 91 -2.67 -5.17 -5.14
CA PRO A 91 -1.93 -6.41 -5.31
C PRO A 91 -2.86 -7.56 -5.74
N PRO A 92 -2.35 -8.68 -6.28
CA PRO A 92 -1.04 -9.24 -6.01
C PRO A 92 0.11 -8.57 -6.76
N PHE A 93 1.28 -8.48 -6.10
CA PHE A 93 2.52 -8.04 -6.73
C PHE A 93 3.15 -9.23 -7.47
N ASN A 94 2.67 -9.46 -8.67
CA ASN A 94 3.01 -10.57 -9.56
C ASN A 94 3.62 -10.06 -10.88
N LEU A 95 3.90 -10.94 -11.83
CA LEU A 95 4.45 -10.56 -13.12
C LEU A 95 3.56 -9.60 -13.91
N GLU A 96 2.24 -9.71 -13.80
CA GLU A 96 1.30 -8.76 -14.42
C GLU A 96 1.48 -7.36 -13.84
N TYR A 97 1.55 -7.25 -12.50
CA TYR A 97 1.84 -5.98 -11.83
C TYR A 97 3.18 -5.41 -12.28
N ILE A 98 4.23 -6.22 -12.27
CA ILE A 98 5.58 -5.85 -12.69
C ILE A 98 5.59 -5.36 -14.14
N SER A 99 4.90 -6.07 -15.05
CA SER A 99 4.81 -5.70 -16.47
C SER A 99 4.20 -4.32 -16.67
N THR A 100 3.12 -3.98 -15.95
CA THR A 100 2.54 -2.64 -16.04
C THR A 100 3.51 -1.55 -15.55
N THR A 101 4.34 -1.85 -14.53
CA THR A 101 5.35 -0.91 -14.07
C THR A 101 6.49 -0.73 -15.09
N TYR A 102 6.89 -1.76 -15.82
CA TYR A 102 7.87 -1.63 -16.93
C TYR A 102 7.33 -0.73 -18.05
N ILE A 103 6.06 -0.93 -18.43
CA ILE A 103 5.44 -0.07 -19.45
C ILE A 103 5.44 1.39 -18.97
N LEU A 104 5.00 1.67 -17.75
CA LEU A 104 4.97 3.03 -17.21
C LEU A 104 6.37 3.64 -17.06
N ASP A 105 7.40 2.85 -16.80
CA ASP A 105 8.79 3.31 -16.73
C ASP A 105 9.26 3.98 -18.03
N THR A 106 8.77 3.54 -19.19
CA THR A 106 9.16 4.09 -20.48
C THR A 106 8.76 5.57 -20.67
N ILE A 107 7.81 6.04 -19.85
CA ILE A 107 7.31 7.43 -19.91
C ILE A 107 7.57 8.25 -18.64
N LYS A 108 8.29 7.71 -17.65
CA LYS A 108 8.49 8.37 -16.35
C LYS A 108 9.24 9.70 -16.41
N THR A 109 9.97 9.96 -17.49
CA THR A 109 10.63 11.25 -17.74
C THR A 109 9.69 12.30 -18.33
N LYS A 110 8.59 11.87 -18.94
CA LYS A 110 7.59 12.73 -19.61
C LYS A 110 6.41 13.06 -18.71
N VAL A 111 6.09 12.18 -17.75
CA VAL A 111 4.94 12.32 -16.84
C VAL A 111 5.31 11.87 -15.43
N LYS A 112 4.85 12.60 -14.42
CA LYS A 112 5.12 12.22 -13.03
C LYS A 112 4.22 11.07 -12.56
N ILE A 113 4.84 9.94 -12.23
CA ILE A 113 4.16 8.71 -11.83
C ILE A 113 4.35 8.47 -10.33
N ILE A 114 3.29 8.16 -9.60
CA ILE A 114 3.25 7.99 -8.16
C ILE A 114 2.71 6.57 -7.82
N ASN A 115 3.49 5.74 -7.12
CA ASN A 115 4.92 5.90 -6.84
C ASN A 115 5.76 5.65 -8.10
N ASN A 116 7.03 6.00 -8.07
CA ASN A 116 7.95 5.72 -9.16
C ASN A 116 7.94 4.22 -9.51
N PRO A 117 7.71 3.82 -10.77
CA PRO A 117 7.54 2.41 -11.15
C PRO A 117 8.77 1.54 -10.84
N THR A 118 9.98 2.05 -11.10
CA THR A 118 11.24 1.36 -10.76
C THR A 118 11.35 1.13 -9.25
N ALA A 119 11.04 2.16 -8.45
CA ALA A 119 11.11 2.09 -6.99
C ALA A 119 10.11 1.06 -6.42
N VAL A 120 8.90 1.02 -6.95
CA VAL A 120 7.89 0.02 -6.54
C VAL A 120 8.37 -1.41 -6.82
N ARG A 121 9.02 -1.66 -7.96
CA ARG A 121 9.60 -2.98 -8.27
C ARG A 121 10.73 -3.36 -7.33
N ASN A 122 11.58 -2.40 -6.96
CA ASN A 122 12.79 -2.65 -6.17
C ASN A 122 12.52 -2.75 -4.66
N ILE A 123 11.35 -2.32 -4.20
CA ILE A 123 10.97 -2.35 -2.80
C ILE A 123 9.92 -3.44 -2.58
N SER A 124 10.38 -4.64 -2.20
CA SER A 124 9.49 -5.66 -1.65
C SER A 124 8.99 -5.22 -0.28
N GLU A 125 7.67 -5.03 -0.13
CA GLU A 125 7.03 -4.42 1.06
C GLU A 125 7.42 -5.07 2.39
N LYS A 126 7.74 -6.39 2.38
CA LYS A 126 8.20 -7.10 3.58
C LYS A 126 9.71 -7.25 3.65
N LEU A 127 10.37 -7.66 2.56
CA LEU A 127 11.84 -7.84 2.57
C LEU A 127 12.59 -6.54 2.81
N TYR A 128 12.11 -5.42 2.28
CA TYR A 128 12.73 -4.11 2.52
C TYR A 128 12.82 -3.76 4.01
N SER A 129 11.88 -4.27 4.82
CA SER A 129 11.89 -4.08 6.26
C SER A 129 13.12 -4.73 6.95
N SER A 130 13.80 -5.67 6.29
CA SER A 130 15.04 -6.30 6.83
C SER A 130 16.13 -5.27 7.13
N LYS A 131 16.16 -4.13 6.43
CA LYS A 131 17.06 -2.99 6.75
C LYS A 131 16.82 -2.43 8.16
N TYR A 132 15.67 -2.70 8.76
CA TYR A 132 15.23 -2.14 10.04
C TYR A 132 14.99 -3.20 11.11
N GLN A 133 15.63 -4.37 11.01
CA GLN A 133 15.43 -5.51 11.94
C GLN A 133 15.58 -5.13 13.41
N LYS A 134 16.49 -4.19 13.75
CA LYS A 134 16.67 -3.71 15.13
C LYS A 134 15.42 -3.06 15.73
N TYR A 135 14.48 -2.65 14.90
CA TYR A 135 13.21 -2.05 15.32
C TYR A 135 12.04 -3.04 15.24
N MET A 136 12.28 -4.23 14.69
CA MET A 136 11.28 -5.28 14.53
C MET A 136 11.28 -6.25 15.74
N PRO A 137 10.23 -7.08 15.90
CA PRO A 137 10.37 -8.31 16.68
C PRO A 137 11.38 -9.22 15.99
N ALA A 138 11.89 -10.24 16.71
CA ALA A 138 12.76 -11.24 16.08
C ALA A 138 12.11 -11.75 14.80
N THR A 139 12.83 -11.72 13.69
CA THR A 139 12.33 -12.03 12.35
C THR A 139 13.41 -12.71 11.52
N ILE A 140 13.01 -13.72 10.74
CA ILE A 140 13.83 -14.33 9.69
C ILE A 140 13.05 -14.35 8.38
N PHE A 141 13.77 -14.31 7.27
CA PHE A 141 13.24 -14.49 5.92
C PHE A 141 13.91 -15.73 5.33
N THR A 142 13.14 -16.77 5.03
CA THR A 142 13.71 -18.05 4.61
C THR A 142 12.64 -18.93 3.94
N GLN A 143 13.07 -19.92 3.18
CA GLN A 143 12.29 -21.08 2.75
C GLN A 143 12.81 -22.40 3.35
N ASN A 144 13.75 -22.31 4.31
CA ASN A 144 14.33 -23.47 4.95
C ASN A 144 13.56 -23.86 6.22
N THR A 145 12.96 -25.04 6.21
CA THR A 145 12.13 -25.55 7.32
C THR A 145 12.92 -25.73 8.61
N ASP A 146 14.21 -26.11 8.54
CA ASP A 146 15.03 -26.31 9.74
C ASP A 146 15.37 -24.96 10.41
N GLU A 147 15.60 -23.91 9.63
CA GLU A 147 15.77 -22.56 10.18
C GLU A 147 14.48 -22.07 10.86
N ILE A 148 13.30 -22.34 10.28
CA ILE A 148 12.02 -22.03 10.92
C ILE A 148 11.83 -22.83 12.20
N LYS A 149 12.23 -24.12 12.22
CA LYS A 149 12.19 -24.97 13.41
C LYS A 149 13.07 -24.44 14.53
N LYS A 150 14.33 -24.07 14.22
CA LYS A 150 15.25 -23.45 15.19
C LYS A 150 14.66 -22.13 15.73
N PHE A 151 14.15 -21.29 14.84
CA PHE A 151 13.53 -20.02 15.19
C PHE A 151 12.28 -20.19 16.08
N PHE A 152 11.43 -21.17 15.75
CA PHE A 152 10.26 -21.53 16.56
C PHE A 152 10.66 -22.02 17.97
N LYS A 153 11.65 -22.91 18.08
CA LYS A 153 12.14 -23.38 19.38
C LYS A 153 12.54 -22.23 20.30
N LYS A 154 13.20 -21.19 19.75
CA LYS A 154 13.62 -19.98 20.49
C LYS A 154 12.46 -19.07 20.86
N ASN A 155 11.46 -18.89 19.98
CA ASN A 155 10.42 -17.87 20.14
C ASN A 155 9.07 -18.42 20.60
N LYS A 156 8.85 -19.76 20.57
CA LYS A 156 7.66 -20.50 21.02
C LYS A 156 6.38 -20.21 20.26
N LYS A 157 6.09 -18.95 19.91
CA LYS A 157 4.94 -18.51 19.08
C LYS A 157 5.44 -17.61 17.98
N VAL A 158 5.17 -17.97 16.72
CA VAL A 158 5.61 -17.22 15.56
C VAL A 158 4.49 -17.05 14.53
N ILE A 159 4.60 -16.00 13.73
CA ILE A 159 3.73 -15.74 12.59
C ILE A 159 4.50 -16.07 11.32
N LEU A 160 3.88 -16.84 10.43
CA LEU A 160 4.34 -17.05 9.06
C LEU A 160 3.56 -16.07 8.16
N LYS A 161 4.29 -15.30 7.35
CA LYS A 161 3.72 -14.34 6.40
C LYS A 161 4.35 -14.57 5.03
N PRO A 162 3.57 -14.75 3.97
CA PRO A 162 4.11 -14.74 2.60
C PRO A 162 4.71 -13.38 2.29
N ILE A 163 5.84 -13.34 1.58
CA ILE A 163 6.52 -12.08 1.25
C ILE A 163 5.65 -11.21 0.33
N HIS A 164 5.01 -11.82 -0.66
CA HIS A 164 4.24 -11.14 -1.71
C HIS A 164 2.73 -11.08 -1.44
N SER A 165 2.25 -11.46 -0.25
CA SER A 165 0.83 -11.36 0.09
C SER A 165 0.46 -9.99 0.65
N PHE A 166 -0.82 -9.66 0.56
CA PHE A 166 -1.41 -8.39 0.97
C PHE A 166 -2.69 -8.59 1.77
N SER A 167 -3.18 -7.55 2.42
CA SER A 167 -4.46 -7.53 3.17
C SER A 167 -4.58 -8.61 4.25
N GLY A 168 -3.46 -9.11 4.79
CA GLY A 168 -3.44 -10.15 5.81
C GLY A 168 -3.82 -11.54 5.28
N ASN A 169 -3.79 -11.75 3.97
CA ASN A 169 -4.05 -13.07 3.39
C ASN A 169 -2.91 -14.03 3.73
N ASP A 170 -3.29 -15.28 3.99
CA ASP A 170 -2.35 -16.37 4.28
C ASP A 170 -1.38 -16.08 5.45
N ILE A 171 -1.77 -15.26 6.42
CA ILE A 171 -1.02 -15.12 7.67
C ILE A 171 -1.36 -16.30 8.58
N HIS A 172 -0.34 -17.02 9.04
CA HIS A 172 -0.52 -18.20 9.89
C HIS A 172 0.19 -18.07 11.24
N LEU A 173 -0.57 -18.22 12.34
CA LEU A 173 -0.01 -18.28 13.69
C LEU A 173 0.41 -19.72 14.02
N LEU A 174 1.68 -19.93 14.25
CA LEU A 174 2.25 -21.22 14.65
C LEU A 174 2.47 -21.23 16.17
N ILE A 175 1.65 -21.99 16.89
CA ILE A 175 1.75 -22.18 18.35
C ILE A 175 2.36 -23.53 18.73
N LYS A 176 2.31 -24.51 17.84
CA LYS A 176 2.99 -25.80 17.89
C LYS A 176 3.70 -26.01 16.56
N PHE A 177 4.93 -26.47 16.59
CA PHE A 177 5.66 -26.74 15.35
C PHE A 177 5.06 -27.93 14.62
N ASN A 178 4.80 -27.75 13.34
CA ASN A 178 4.32 -28.80 12.43
C ASN A 178 5.06 -28.69 11.11
N SER A 179 6.01 -29.60 10.84
CA SER A 179 6.83 -29.59 9.63
C SER A 179 6.02 -29.75 8.36
N LYS A 180 4.98 -30.61 8.35
CA LYS A 180 4.11 -30.79 7.18
C LYS A 180 3.40 -29.47 6.81
N LEU A 181 2.87 -28.76 7.80
CA LEU A 181 2.24 -27.46 7.59
C LEU A 181 3.25 -26.41 7.08
N VAL A 182 4.44 -26.33 7.70
CA VAL A 182 5.48 -25.38 7.29
C VAL A 182 5.93 -25.67 5.86
N ASN A 183 6.18 -26.94 5.51
CA ASN A 183 6.57 -27.34 4.16
C ASN A 183 5.47 -27.00 3.13
N LYS A 184 4.19 -27.27 3.45
CA LYS A 184 3.07 -26.90 2.58
C LYS A 184 3.00 -25.38 2.39
N PHE A 185 3.26 -24.61 3.44
CA PHE A 185 3.25 -23.15 3.41
C PHE A 185 4.39 -22.62 2.53
N ILE A 186 5.62 -23.15 2.69
CA ILE A 186 6.78 -22.80 1.85
C ILE A 186 6.51 -23.19 0.39
N LYS A 187 6.03 -24.42 0.11
CA LYS A 187 5.71 -24.84 -1.26
C LYS A 187 4.73 -23.91 -1.96
N LYS A 188 3.81 -23.28 -1.22
CA LYS A 188 2.83 -22.33 -1.75
C LYS A 188 3.39 -20.92 -1.98
N HIS A 189 4.37 -20.49 -1.17
CA HIS A 189 4.75 -19.08 -1.04
C HIS A 189 6.23 -18.79 -1.24
N ASP A 190 7.05 -19.82 -1.51
CA ASP A 190 8.51 -19.73 -1.63
C ASP A 190 9.14 -19.14 -0.35
N HIS A 191 9.91 -18.07 -0.46
CA HIS A 191 10.46 -17.38 0.69
C HIS A 191 9.35 -16.73 1.52
N ILE A 192 9.42 -16.91 2.83
CA ILE A 192 8.47 -16.36 3.78
C ILE A 192 9.16 -15.54 4.86
N MET A 193 8.43 -14.63 5.46
CA MET A 193 8.78 -13.98 6.71
C MET A 193 8.26 -14.84 7.87
N CYS A 194 9.16 -15.33 8.73
CA CYS A 194 8.80 -15.94 10.01
C CYS A 194 9.18 -14.97 11.14
N GLN A 195 8.21 -14.55 11.93
CA GLN A 195 8.37 -13.47 12.90
C GLN A 195 7.83 -13.86 14.26
N LYS A 196 8.50 -13.46 15.35
CA LYS A 196 7.98 -13.64 16.72
C LYS A 196 6.61 -13.01 16.85
N PHE A 197 5.65 -13.75 17.35
CA PHE A 197 4.30 -13.26 17.61
C PHE A 197 4.27 -12.14 18.65
N LEU A 198 3.53 -11.10 18.39
CA LEU A 198 3.31 -9.98 19.30
C LEU A 198 1.88 -10.03 19.84
N PRO A 199 1.63 -10.47 21.09
CA PRO A 199 0.28 -10.58 21.65
C PRO A 199 -0.50 -9.26 21.67
N LYS A 200 0.22 -8.14 21.75
CA LYS A 200 -0.41 -6.81 21.77
C LYS A 200 -1.10 -6.42 20.45
N ILE A 201 -1.03 -7.26 19.40
CA ILE A 201 -1.88 -7.10 18.21
C ILE A 201 -3.36 -7.05 18.57
N SER A 202 -3.79 -7.70 19.65
CA SER A 202 -5.17 -7.62 20.14
C SER A 202 -5.61 -6.20 20.49
N LYS A 203 -4.67 -5.31 20.81
CA LYS A 203 -4.89 -3.87 21.05
C LYS A 203 -4.81 -3.03 19.77
N GLY A 204 -4.58 -3.68 18.63
CA GLY A 204 -4.43 -3.07 17.30
C GLY A 204 -2.99 -2.89 16.85
N ASP A 205 -2.87 -2.70 15.55
CA ASP A 205 -1.67 -2.16 14.93
C ASP A 205 -1.86 -0.66 14.63
N LYS A 206 -0.79 0.01 14.25
CA LYS A 206 -0.82 1.42 13.84
C LYS A 206 -0.29 1.54 12.43
N ARG A 207 -1.12 2.07 11.53
CA ARG A 207 -0.67 2.47 10.19
C ARG A 207 -0.24 3.92 10.18
N VAL A 208 1.00 4.16 9.88
CA VAL A 208 1.58 5.51 9.75
C VAL A 208 1.67 5.88 8.26
N PHE A 209 1.21 7.07 7.91
CA PHE A 209 1.23 7.58 6.54
C PHE A 209 2.46 8.43 6.30
N ILE A 210 3.20 8.09 5.24
CA ILE A 210 4.37 8.80 4.74
C ILE A 210 4.02 9.45 3.41
N ILE A 211 4.26 10.76 3.27
CA ILE A 211 4.09 11.51 2.03
C ILE A 211 5.35 12.33 1.80
N ASN A 212 6.00 12.16 0.66
CA ASN A 212 7.22 12.88 0.26
C ASN A 212 8.30 12.90 1.36
N GLY A 213 8.54 11.74 2.01
CA GLY A 213 9.53 11.62 3.07
C GLY A 213 9.14 12.25 4.42
N LYS A 214 7.87 12.64 4.59
CA LYS A 214 7.35 13.22 5.84
C LYS A 214 6.35 12.29 6.51
N VAL A 215 6.41 12.17 7.84
CA VAL A 215 5.39 11.48 8.65
C VAL A 215 4.18 12.39 8.77
N CYS A 216 3.06 12.00 8.16
CA CYS A 216 1.91 12.89 8.01
C CYS A 216 0.74 12.59 8.95
N GLY A 217 0.60 11.36 9.43
CA GLY A 217 -0.48 10.96 10.33
C GLY A 217 -0.46 9.46 10.59
N ALA A 218 -1.36 8.99 11.45
CA ALA A 218 -1.51 7.57 11.74
C ALA A 218 -2.94 7.24 12.17
N ILE A 219 -3.35 6.01 11.95
CA ILE A 219 -4.55 5.40 12.52
C ILE A 219 -4.18 4.13 13.27
N SER A 220 -4.94 3.74 14.27
CA SER A 220 -4.90 2.39 14.84
C SER A 220 -6.00 1.54 14.20
N ARG A 221 -5.72 0.24 14.02
CA ARG A 221 -6.67 -0.74 13.46
C ARG A 221 -6.79 -1.89 14.45
N ILE A 222 -7.90 -1.93 15.17
CA ILE A 222 -8.14 -2.92 16.24
C ILE A 222 -8.81 -4.14 15.62
N PRO A 223 -8.19 -5.35 15.69
CA PRO A 223 -8.77 -6.58 15.18
C PRO A 223 -10.12 -6.91 15.84
N LYS A 224 -10.95 -7.69 15.16
CA LYS A 224 -12.11 -8.34 15.81
C LYS A 224 -11.63 -9.22 16.96
N LYS A 225 -12.46 -9.37 17.99
CA LYS A 225 -12.17 -10.26 19.14
C LYS A 225 -11.79 -11.67 18.64
N GLY A 226 -10.67 -12.19 19.10
CA GLY A 226 -10.14 -13.49 18.68
C GLY A 226 -9.34 -13.49 17.36
N SER A 227 -9.30 -12.38 16.62
CA SER A 227 -8.52 -12.27 15.37
C SER A 227 -7.14 -11.69 15.65
N ILE A 228 -6.18 -12.10 14.82
CA ILE A 228 -4.83 -11.50 14.75
C ILE A 228 -4.67 -10.58 13.53
N LEU A 229 -5.73 -10.39 12.73
CA LEU A 229 -5.72 -9.62 11.50
C LEU A 229 -6.26 -8.21 11.74
N SER A 230 -5.42 -7.20 11.60
CA SER A 230 -5.76 -5.78 11.80
C SER A 230 -6.16 -5.05 10.51
N ASN A 231 -6.32 -5.78 9.40
CA ASN A 231 -6.75 -5.18 8.15
C ASN A 231 -8.24 -4.78 8.20
N MET A 232 -8.57 -3.56 7.78
CA MET A 232 -9.96 -3.08 7.74
C MET A 232 -10.84 -3.95 6.84
N SER A 233 -10.30 -4.47 5.73
CA SER A 233 -10.99 -5.43 4.85
C SER A 233 -11.35 -6.76 5.55
N LYS A 234 -10.69 -7.08 6.67
CA LYS A 234 -10.99 -8.23 7.53
C LYS A 234 -11.84 -7.83 8.75
N GLY A 235 -12.37 -6.60 8.75
CA GLY A 235 -13.30 -6.08 9.75
C GLY A 235 -12.66 -5.50 11.00
N ALA A 236 -11.37 -5.12 10.94
CA ALA A 236 -10.77 -4.35 12.02
C ALA A 236 -11.40 -2.96 12.13
N LYS A 237 -11.55 -2.47 13.37
CA LYS A 237 -12.12 -1.14 13.66
C LYS A 237 -11.00 -0.10 13.70
N PRO A 238 -11.07 0.95 12.86
CA PRO A 238 -10.10 2.03 12.91
C PRO A 238 -10.40 2.97 14.08
N THR A 239 -9.35 3.50 14.70
CA THR A 239 -9.44 4.51 15.77
C THR A 239 -8.37 5.57 15.60
N ASN A 240 -8.61 6.77 16.14
CA ASN A 240 -7.60 7.80 16.19
C ASN A 240 -6.51 7.42 17.19
N ILE A 241 -5.24 7.75 16.89
CA ILE A 241 -4.10 7.39 17.72
C ILE A 241 -2.98 8.43 17.63
N LYS A 242 -2.27 8.63 18.75
CA LYS A 242 -1.01 9.34 18.77
C LYS A 242 0.16 8.36 18.72
N LEU A 243 1.16 8.68 17.90
CA LEU A 243 2.40 7.92 17.85
C LEU A 243 3.28 8.25 19.05
N THR A 244 3.98 7.26 19.57
CA THR A 244 5.03 7.49 20.58
C THR A 244 6.26 8.11 19.94
N SER A 245 7.13 8.76 20.76
CA SER A 245 8.40 9.35 20.30
C SER A 245 9.28 8.32 19.57
N LYS A 246 9.28 7.06 20.03
CA LYS A 246 10.01 5.96 19.39
C LYS A 246 9.46 5.64 18.00
N GLU A 247 8.13 5.51 17.85
CA GLU A 247 7.49 5.25 16.57
C GLU A 247 7.72 6.41 15.58
N ILE A 248 7.67 7.67 16.06
CA ILE A 248 7.97 8.85 15.25
C ILE A 248 9.42 8.81 14.77
N LYS A 249 10.39 8.51 15.65
CA LYS A 249 11.81 8.41 15.29
C LYS A 249 12.06 7.35 14.22
N ILE A 250 11.50 6.16 14.38
CA ILE A 250 11.61 5.07 13.40
C ILE A 250 10.94 5.46 12.09
N SER A 251 9.73 6.03 12.16
CA SER A 251 8.99 6.45 10.97
C SER A 251 9.73 7.54 10.18
N LYS A 252 10.36 8.50 10.84
CA LYS A 252 11.18 9.54 10.18
C LYS A 252 12.41 8.94 9.48
N LEU A 253 13.07 7.95 10.09
CA LEU A 253 14.18 7.24 9.47
C LEU A 253 13.72 6.55 8.17
N ILE A 254 12.67 5.72 8.25
CA ILE A 254 12.13 5.00 7.10
C ILE A 254 11.63 5.97 6.02
N ALA A 255 10.96 7.06 6.42
CA ALA A 255 10.48 8.09 5.49
C ALA A 255 11.60 8.75 4.69
N LYS A 256 12.74 9.04 5.35
CA LYS A 256 13.94 9.59 4.70
C LYS A 256 14.50 8.61 3.65
N ASP A 257 14.58 7.32 4.01
CA ASP A 257 15.11 6.30 3.10
C ASP A 257 14.16 6.05 1.92
N LEU A 258 12.85 5.95 2.16
CA LEU A 258 11.84 5.83 1.11
C LEU A 258 11.86 7.01 0.12
N LYS A 259 12.12 8.23 0.61
CA LYS A 259 12.28 9.40 -0.26
C LYS A 259 13.50 9.29 -1.16
N LYS A 260 14.63 8.77 -0.67
CA LYS A 260 15.83 8.53 -1.47
C LYS A 260 15.58 7.49 -2.56
N GLU A 261 14.75 6.49 -2.26
CA GLU A 261 14.32 5.45 -3.20
C GLU A 261 13.18 5.93 -4.15
N ASN A 262 12.85 7.22 -4.17
CA ASN A 262 11.76 7.79 -4.99
C ASN A 262 10.35 7.24 -4.67
N ILE A 263 10.13 6.79 -3.44
CA ILE A 263 8.78 6.49 -2.94
C ILE A 263 8.17 7.76 -2.36
N PHE A 264 7.12 8.21 -2.99
CA PHE A 264 6.40 9.41 -2.58
C PHE A 264 5.34 9.16 -1.51
N PHE A 265 4.61 8.02 -1.64
CA PHE A 265 3.52 7.67 -0.75
C PHE A 265 3.67 6.25 -0.21
N ALA A 266 3.68 6.09 1.10
CA ALA A 266 3.80 4.80 1.77
C ALA A 266 2.97 4.73 3.05
N GLY A 267 2.69 3.49 3.47
CA GLY A 267 2.16 3.16 4.78
C GLY A 267 3.11 2.22 5.52
N ILE A 268 3.44 2.50 6.78
CA ILE A 268 4.24 1.61 7.61
C ILE A 268 3.48 1.18 8.85
N ASP A 269 3.61 -0.07 9.23
CA ASP A 269 2.77 -0.67 10.25
C ASP A 269 3.58 -1.02 11.52
N PHE A 270 3.05 -0.63 12.70
CA PHE A 270 3.63 -0.90 14.00
C PHE A 270 2.69 -1.72 14.88
N ILE A 271 3.25 -2.63 15.66
CA ILE A 271 2.59 -3.31 16.79
C ILE A 271 3.45 -3.10 18.02
N ASP A 272 2.87 -2.57 19.10
CA ASP A 272 3.58 -2.36 20.38
C ASP A 272 4.95 -1.68 20.22
N LYS A 273 4.99 -0.55 19.54
CA LYS A 273 6.22 0.26 19.27
C LYS A 273 7.30 -0.47 18.45
N LYS A 274 6.97 -1.63 17.85
CA LYS A 274 7.85 -2.39 16.95
C LYS A 274 7.31 -2.32 15.53
N LEU A 275 8.22 -2.15 14.57
CA LEU A 275 7.88 -2.23 13.15
C LEU A 275 7.39 -3.65 12.84
N ASN A 276 6.19 -3.77 12.27
CA ASN A 276 5.57 -5.07 12.00
C ASN A 276 6.15 -5.78 10.76
N GLY A 277 7.00 -5.09 10.01
CA GLY A 277 7.62 -5.61 8.80
C GLY A 277 6.85 -5.32 7.52
N ASP A 278 5.75 -4.58 7.60
CA ASP A 278 4.99 -4.16 6.42
C ASP A 278 5.29 -2.68 6.11
N ILE A 279 5.97 -2.43 4.95
CA ILE A 279 6.26 -1.12 4.39
C ILE A 279 5.53 -1.03 3.05
N ASN A 280 4.28 -0.60 3.10
CA ASN A 280 3.35 -0.65 1.99
C ASN A 280 3.63 0.50 1.01
N VAL A 281 4.15 0.20 -0.19
CA VAL A 281 4.53 1.17 -1.23
C VAL A 281 3.71 1.04 -2.51
N THR A 282 2.96 -0.04 -2.70
CA THR A 282 2.10 -0.26 -3.87
C THR A 282 0.85 0.61 -3.82
N SER A 283 -0.11 0.26 -3.00
CA SER A 283 -1.40 0.96 -2.89
C SER A 283 -1.81 1.19 -1.43
N PRO A 284 -1.05 1.97 -0.63
CA PRO A 284 -1.42 2.19 0.78
C PRO A 284 -2.79 2.84 0.90
N THR A 285 -3.59 2.33 1.85
CA THR A 285 -4.98 2.75 2.12
C THR A 285 -5.14 3.34 3.50
N GLY A 286 -6.26 4.07 3.74
CA GLY A 286 -6.63 4.59 5.05
C GLY A 286 -6.65 6.13 5.15
N LEU A 287 -6.36 6.88 4.06
CA LEU A 287 -6.39 8.35 4.12
C LEU A 287 -7.78 8.91 4.41
N LYS A 288 -8.81 8.33 3.78
CA LYS A 288 -10.22 8.72 4.03
C LYS A 288 -10.60 8.41 5.48
N THR A 289 -10.21 7.24 5.96
CA THR A 289 -10.45 6.83 7.34
C THR A 289 -9.78 7.79 8.36
N LEU A 290 -8.54 8.21 8.10
CA LEU A 290 -7.89 9.21 8.96
C LEU A 290 -8.67 10.53 8.96
N TYR A 291 -9.13 10.96 7.78
CA TYR A 291 -9.93 12.18 7.66
C TYR A 291 -11.22 12.10 8.50
N ASP A 292 -11.94 11.00 8.39
CA ASP A 292 -13.20 10.79 9.13
C ASP A 292 -12.98 10.76 10.66
N LEU A 293 -11.85 10.21 11.12
CA LEU A 293 -11.53 10.11 12.53
C LEU A 293 -10.97 11.38 13.16
N SER A 294 -10.34 12.26 12.38
CA SER A 294 -9.54 13.36 12.92
C SER A 294 -9.73 14.71 12.23
N GLY A 295 -10.49 14.78 11.14
CA GLY A 295 -10.59 15.96 10.28
C GLY A 295 -9.34 16.26 9.47
N LYS A 296 -8.25 15.47 9.62
CA LYS A 296 -6.97 15.73 8.95
C LYS A 296 -6.98 15.25 7.50
N ASN A 297 -7.09 16.19 6.55
CA ASN A 297 -7.12 15.88 5.13
C ASN A 297 -5.72 15.69 4.54
N LEU A 298 -5.25 14.43 4.50
CA LEU A 298 -3.95 14.09 3.88
C LEU A 298 -4.00 14.06 2.34
N ALA A 299 -5.16 14.06 1.71
CA ALA A 299 -5.24 14.24 0.25
C ALA A 299 -4.81 15.66 -0.15
N LYS A 300 -5.20 16.70 0.63
CA LYS A 300 -4.67 18.07 0.44
C LYS A 300 -3.15 18.09 0.58
N THR A 301 -2.61 17.42 1.60
CA THR A 301 -1.16 17.33 1.82
C THR A 301 -0.47 16.62 0.64
N PHE A 302 -1.03 15.50 0.16
CA PHE A 302 -0.51 14.73 -0.95
C PHE A 302 -0.36 15.60 -2.23
N TRP A 303 -1.40 16.31 -2.60
CA TRP A 303 -1.40 17.14 -3.80
C TRP A 303 -0.54 18.40 -3.65
N LYS A 304 -0.49 18.99 -2.43
CA LYS A 304 0.42 20.10 -2.14
C LYS A 304 1.89 19.68 -2.29
N GLU A 305 2.28 18.54 -1.75
CA GLU A 305 3.66 18.02 -1.86
C GLU A 305 4.02 17.62 -3.30
N LEU A 306 3.05 17.28 -4.14
CA LEU A 306 3.25 17.05 -5.58
C LEU A 306 3.30 18.34 -6.41
N LYS A 307 3.02 19.51 -5.82
CA LYS A 307 2.90 20.80 -6.50
C LYS A 307 1.81 20.79 -7.60
N ALA A 308 0.66 20.22 -7.26
CA ALA A 308 -0.52 20.10 -8.13
C ALA A 308 -1.47 21.29 -7.97
#